data_5d094193498b1c1b386d3697d54bab40
#
_entry.id   5d094193498b1c1b386d3697d54bab40
#
_cell.length_a   1.000
_cell.length_b   1.000
_cell.length_c   1.000
_cell.angle_alpha   90.00
_cell.angle_beta   90.00
_cell.angle_gamma   90.00
#
_symmetry.space_group_name_H-M   'P 1'
#
loop_
_entity.id
_entity.type
_entity.pdbx_description
1 polymer ?
#
loop_
_entity_poly.entity_id
_entity_poly.type
_entity_poly.pdbx_seq_one_letter_code
_entity_poly.pdbx_strand_id
1 'polypeptide(L)'
;MTHQRWSISAFIFCICISLSLQAQSSNEVKFISKVSQKRLQQTVHDLVKCGNRLGGTKSGDKAAWFVFNKFKSYGFKPDMVSDPQKLVYSNDDWQLQIEQPKRLSGLIQHEWLAGYSPSIKQDTVRLTFVKSIHDIDENKIDKGAVLIDQHPSEKMYDKLVDAGACCILCYVTVRSSAYSNWAMISTLKESNKNPVPVFNIPNMAGQRLREELGKGIFISIRFSSKTTIAQGNPKTVVAALQGQADEYYIVCAHGDSDSGGPGADDNASGESGVLEVARILKTMVNSKILPPPKQSIRFVVWGSEYYSTSSYVKQHAKELKNILGVINYDEIGIGETRKCLYFEGNDVPHNYNLLKLFEQIGEEFVGRKGFWNEATTNPSQGGTDSYVFLPKYLDYLDVPKENIPAITVFTAAWNEPKSMRQTRGWSSKAWKGNPDSVTIDYSPYYHSSLDIPVFTTDKEPANMVWSVKAVGIALIRLLWQ
;
A
#
# COMPACT_ATOMS: atom_id res chain seq x y z
N MET A 1 -22.87 76.05 17.06
CA MET A 1 -23.08 74.85 17.94
C MET A 1 -23.78 73.78 17.09
N THR A 2 -23.02 72.88 16.53
CA THR A 2 -23.54 71.71 15.81
C THR A 2 -22.74 70.51 16.28
N HIS A 3 -23.39 69.66 17.09
CA HIS A 3 -22.79 68.43 17.60
C HIS A 3 -22.79 67.34 16.52
N GLN A 4 -21.58 66.83 16.28
CA GLN A 4 -21.29 65.63 15.53
C GLN A 4 -21.81 64.38 16.28
N ARG A 5 -22.73 63.64 15.68
CA ARG A 5 -23.05 62.25 16.05
C ARG A 5 -22.33 61.33 15.05
N TRP A 6 -21.22 60.80 15.43
CA TRP A 6 -20.54 59.69 14.70
C TRP A 6 -20.83 58.39 15.45
N SER A 7 -21.70 57.62 14.92
CA SER A 7 -21.61 56.23 14.42
C SER A 7 -21.02 55.20 15.35
N ILE A 8 -21.92 54.58 16.12
CA ILE A 8 -21.74 53.28 16.81
C ILE A 8 -21.99 52.09 15.87
N SER A 9 -22.39 52.34 14.61
CA SER A 9 -22.77 51.28 13.67
C SER A 9 -21.61 50.60 12.94
N ALA A 10 -20.37 51.12 13.04
CA ALA A 10 -19.21 50.52 12.35
C ALA A 10 -18.49 49.44 13.17
N PHE A 11 -18.78 49.29 14.47
CA PHE A 11 -18.09 48.32 15.36
C PHE A 11 -18.76 46.93 15.43
N ILE A 12 -20.03 46.83 15.02
CA ILE A 12 -20.80 45.57 15.05
C ILE A 12 -20.57 44.75 13.78
N PHE A 13 -20.10 45.35 12.66
CA PHE A 13 -19.89 44.65 11.41
C PHE A 13 -18.52 43.90 11.32
N CYS A 14 -17.54 44.26 12.18
CA CYS A 14 -16.22 43.59 12.19
C CYS A 14 -16.15 42.39 13.13
N ILE A 15 -17.15 42.13 13.96
CA ILE A 15 -17.14 40.98 14.90
C ILE A 15 -17.85 39.75 14.29
N CYS A 16 -18.56 39.89 13.19
CA CYS A 16 -19.25 38.75 12.54
C CYS A 16 -18.43 38.03 11.47
N ILE A 17 -17.18 38.41 11.19
CA ILE A 17 -16.36 37.81 10.13
C ILE A 17 -15.34 36.78 10.67
N SER A 18 -15.22 36.58 11.98
CA SER A 18 -14.18 35.75 12.57
C SER A 18 -14.64 34.57 13.42
N LEU A 19 -15.83 34.04 13.22
CA LEU A 19 -16.32 32.84 13.94
C LEU A 19 -17.15 31.92 13.04
N SER A 20 -16.70 31.62 11.85
CA SER A 20 -17.07 30.37 11.20
C SER A 20 -16.01 29.29 11.50
N LEU A 21 -15.65 29.12 12.74
CA LEU A 21 -15.27 27.82 13.25
C LEU A 21 -16.53 26.97 13.11
N GLN A 22 -16.64 26.22 12.02
CA GLN A 22 -17.69 25.22 11.88
C GLN A 22 -17.60 24.33 13.10
N ALA A 23 -18.56 24.50 14.03
CA ALA A 23 -18.60 23.65 15.22
C ALA A 23 -18.71 22.21 14.74
N GLN A 24 -17.73 21.39 15.12
CA GLN A 24 -17.72 19.97 14.84
C GLN A 24 -19.08 19.37 15.18
N SER A 25 -19.70 18.65 14.25
CA SER A 25 -21.02 18.09 14.50
C SER A 25 -20.97 17.07 15.63
N SER A 26 -22.05 16.93 16.38
CA SER A 26 -22.11 15.96 17.48
C SER A 26 -21.88 14.52 16.99
N ASN A 27 -22.18 14.24 15.73
CA ASN A 27 -21.97 12.93 15.09
C ASN A 27 -20.49 12.68 14.77
N GLU A 28 -19.76 13.70 14.31
CA GLU A 28 -18.31 13.62 14.12
C GLU A 28 -17.59 13.33 15.43
N VAL A 29 -17.94 14.05 16.51
CA VAL A 29 -17.39 13.82 17.85
C VAL A 29 -17.63 12.38 18.30
N LYS A 30 -18.85 11.87 18.13
CA LYS A 30 -19.21 10.50 18.50
C LYS A 30 -18.45 9.47 17.65
N PHE A 31 -18.25 9.71 16.36
CA PHE A 31 -17.44 8.84 15.51
C PHE A 31 -15.97 8.81 15.97
N ILE A 32 -15.36 9.98 16.12
CA ILE A 32 -13.97 10.15 16.52
C ILE A 32 -13.69 9.45 17.86
N SER A 33 -14.61 9.55 18.82
CA SER A 33 -14.47 8.92 20.15
C SER A 33 -14.48 7.38 20.11
N LYS A 34 -14.95 6.78 19.02
CA LYS A 34 -15.05 5.32 18.85
C LYS A 34 -13.88 4.72 18.09
N VAL A 35 -12.99 5.54 17.50
CA VAL A 35 -11.79 5.07 16.82
C VAL A 35 -10.83 4.46 17.83
N SER A 36 -10.38 3.24 17.59
CA SER A 36 -9.56 2.49 18.54
C SER A 36 -8.22 2.09 17.94
N GLN A 37 -7.16 2.75 18.37
CA GLN A 37 -5.79 2.39 18.03
C GLN A 37 -5.50 0.90 18.28
N LYS A 38 -5.90 0.39 19.45
CA LYS A 38 -5.69 -1.02 19.81
C LYS A 38 -6.34 -1.98 18.82
N ARG A 39 -7.53 -1.67 18.30
CA ARG A 39 -8.21 -2.51 17.30
C ARG A 39 -7.51 -2.47 15.96
N LEU A 40 -7.07 -1.30 15.53
CA LEU A 40 -6.32 -1.13 14.30
C LEU A 40 -5.04 -1.98 14.32
N GLN A 41 -4.20 -1.81 15.34
CA GLN A 41 -2.99 -2.61 15.52
C GLN A 41 -3.28 -4.12 15.59
N GLN A 42 -4.29 -4.53 16.37
CA GLN A 42 -4.64 -5.94 16.47
C GLN A 42 -5.10 -6.51 15.13
N THR A 43 -5.81 -5.73 14.31
CA THR A 43 -6.24 -6.16 12.98
C THR A 43 -5.04 -6.38 12.07
N VAL A 44 -4.07 -5.46 12.06
CA VAL A 44 -2.81 -5.62 11.30
C VAL A 44 -2.08 -6.89 11.74
N HIS A 45 -1.89 -7.07 13.05
CA HIS A 45 -1.24 -8.29 13.57
C HIS A 45 -1.95 -9.58 13.17
N ASP A 46 -3.28 -9.58 13.19
CA ASP A 46 -4.07 -10.77 12.83
C ASP A 46 -3.98 -11.06 11.31
N LEU A 47 -3.93 -10.01 10.47
CA LEU A 47 -3.73 -10.13 9.03
C LEU A 47 -2.34 -10.66 8.68
N VAL A 48 -1.28 -10.07 9.26
CA VAL A 48 0.10 -10.51 9.03
C VAL A 48 0.30 -11.97 9.44
N LYS A 49 -0.36 -12.44 10.50
CA LYS A 49 -0.37 -13.87 10.90
C LYS A 49 -1.04 -14.80 9.88
N CYS A 50 -1.78 -14.28 8.91
CA CYS A 50 -2.29 -15.10 7.82
C CYS A 50 -1.17 -15.62 6.90
N GLY A 51 -0.02 -15.00 6.91
CA GLY A 51 1.13 -15.27 6.04
C GLY A 51 1.23 -14.23 4.92
N ASN A 52 1.99 -14.56 3.91
CA ASN A 52 2.15 -13.74 2.71
C ASN A 52 0.84 -13.72 1.93
N ARG A 53 0.04 -12.69 2.11
CA ARG A 53 -1.38 -12.63 1.73
C ARG A 53 -1.64 -12.47 0.22
N LEU A 54 -0.81 -13.06 -0.63
CA LEU A 54 -1.01 -12.95 -2.07
C LEU A 54 -2.38 -13.51 -2.49
N GLY A 55 -3.15 -12.71 -3.21
CA GLY A 55 -4.51 -13.06 -3.63
C GLY A 55 -4.56 -14.33 -4.49
N GLY A 56 -5.50 -15.23 -4.19
CA GLY A 56 -5.64 -16.53 -4.85
C GLY A 56 -4.76 -17.65 -4.28
N THR A 57 -3.96 -17.36 -3.26
CA THR A 57 -3.22 -18.35 -2.47
C THR A 57 -3.98 -18.75 -1.20
N LYS A 58 -3.52 -19.82 -0.53
CA LYS A 58 -4.11 -20.24 0.76
C LYS A 58 -4.02 -19.15 1.83
N SER A 59 -2.92 -18.38 1.86
CA SER A 59 -2.76 -17.28 2.81
C SER A 59 -3.65 -16.08 2.47
N GLY A 60 -3.79 -15.76 1.18
CA GLY A 60 -4.75 -14.75 0.71
C GLY A 60 -6.20 -15.14 1.02
N ASP A 61 -6.57 -16.40 0.79
CA ASP A 61 -7.89 -16.91 1.17
C ASP A 61 -8.14 -16.81 2.68
N LYS A 62 -7.14 -17.14 3.51
CA LYS A 62 -7.24 -17.03 4.96
C LYS A 62 -7.46 -15.58 5.40
N ALA A 63 -6.78 -14.62 4.78
CA ALA A 63 -6.98 -13.19 5.04
C ALA A 63 -8.37 -12.73 4.60
N ALA A 64 -8.83 -13.11 3.41
CA ALA A 64 -10.17 -12.79 2.93
C ALA A 64 -11.26 -13.33 3.87
N TRP A 65 -11.12 -14.57 4.36
CA TRP A 65 -12.03 -15.13 5.37
C TRP A 65 -11.96 -14.40 6.71
N PHE A 66 -10.79 -13.93 7.13
CA PHE A 66 -10.67 -13.09 8.32
C PHE A 66 -11.48 -11.80 8.15
N VAL A 67 -11.31 -11.08 7.06
CA VAL A 67 -12.03 -9.84 6.74
C VAL A 67 -13.55 -10.09 6.67
N PHE A 68 -13.97 -11.15 5.96
CA PHE A 68 -15.38 -11.57 5.88
C PHE A 68 -15.99 -11.77 7.27
N ASN A 69 -15.31 -12.52 8.14
CA ASN A 69 -15.79 -12.78 9.49
C ASN A 69 -15.79 -11.52 10.37
N LYS A 70 -14.87 -10.59 10.17
CA LYS A 70 -14.90 -9.27 10.84
C LYS A 70 -16.14 -8.48 10.44
N PHE A 71 -16.44 -8.32 9.16
CA PHE A 71 -17.66 -7.66 8.71
C PHE A 71 -18.92 -8.34 9.27
N LYS A 72 -18.97 -9.67 9.24
CA LYS A 72 -20.09 -10.43 9.82
C LYS A 72 -20.24 -10.16 11.32
N SER A 73 -19.14 -10.09 12.06
CA SER A 73 -19.14 -9.79 13.50
C SER A 73 -19.61 -8.37 13.83
N TYR A 74 -19.51 -7.44 12.88
CA TYR A 74 -20.02 -6.08 13.02
C TYR A 74 -21.51 -5.95 12.64
N GLY A 75 -22.13 -7.05 12.24
CA GLY A 75 -23.53 -7.10 11.86
C GLY A 75 -23.82 -6.76 10.39
N PHE A 76 -22.82 -6.85 9.53
CA PHE A 76 -23.02 -6.83 8.09
C PHE A 76 -23.43 -8.21 7.56
N LYS A 77 -23.90 -8.24 6.33
CA LYS A 77 -24.04 -9.44 5.49
C LYS A 77 -23.02 -9.30 4.36
N PRO A 78 -21.75 -9.68 4.59
CA PRO A 78 -20.75 -9.52 3.56
C PRO A 78 -20.89 -10.57 2.46
N ASP A 79 -20.47 -10.20 1.26
CA ASP A 79 -20.28 -11.09 0.12
C ASP A 79 -18.79 -11.35 -0.09
N MET A 80 -18.45 -12.57 -0.54
CA MET A 80 -17.12 -12.94 -0.96
C MET A 80 -17.16 -13.27 -2.44
N VAL A 81 -16.57 -12.42 -3.26
CA VAL A 81 -16.53 -12.55 -4.71
C VAL A 81 -15.20 -13.18 -5.10
N SER A 82 -15.27 -14.26 -5.88
CA SER A 82 -14.06 -14.83 -6.49
C SER A 82 -13.77 -14.11 -7.79
N ASP A 83 -12.60 -13.48 -7.87
CA ASP A 83 -12.14 -12.86 -9.09
C ASP A 83 -11.74 -13.92 -10.15
N PRO A 84 -11.55 -13.54 -11.42
CA PRO A 84 -11.07 -14.44 -12.45
C PRO A 84 -9.78 -15.14 -12.03
N GLN A 85 -9.50 -16.28 -12.62
CA GLN A 85 -8.32 -17.05 -12.34
C GLN A 85 -7.05 -16.38 -12.89
N LYS A 86 -5.99 -16.35 -12.09
CA LYS A 86 -4.65 -15.88 -12.50
C LYS A 86 -3.58 -16.83 -11.98
N LEU A 87 -2.38 -16.78 -12.58
CA LEU A 87 -1.24 -17.49 -12.02
C LEU A 87 -0.79 -16.78 -10.73
N VAL A 88 -0.62 -17.56 -9.67
CA VAL A 88 -0.17 -17.08 -8.36
C VAL A 88 0.93 -17.98 -7.82
N TYR A 89 1.67 -17.50 -6.84
CA TYR A 89 2.73 -18.26 -6.19
C TYR A 89 2.64 -18.20 -4.68
N SER A 90 3.25 -19.19 -4.04
CA SER A 90 3.50 -19.21 -2.61
C SER A 90 4.94 -19.65 -2.40
N ASN A 91 5.72 -18.85 -1.67
CA ASN A 91 7.05 -19.22 -1.21
C ASN A 91 6.88 -19.97 0.12
N ASP A 92 6.87 -21.30 0.06
CA ASP A 92 6.51 -22.14 1.21
C ASP A 92 7.68 -22.28 2.19
N ASP A 93 8.91 -22.40 1.67
CA ASP A 93 10.15 -22.52 2.45
C ASP A 93 11.36 -22.21 1.57
N TRP A 94 12.44 -21.66 2.15
CA TRP A 94 13.71 -21.48 1.47
C TRP A 94 14.87 -21.40 2.43
N GLN A 95 16.06 -21.69 1.93
CA GLN A 95 17.31 -21.55 2.65
C GLN A 95 18.37 -20.97 1.73
N LEU A 96 19.19 -20.07 2.25
CA LEU A 96 20.37 -19.53 1.60
C LEU A 96 21.48 -19.35 2.62
N GLN A 97 22.63 -20.00 2.44
CA GLN A 97 23.75 -19.95 3.36
C GLN A 97 25.08 -19.89 2.62
N ILE A 98 26.04 -19.15 3.18
CA ILE A 98 27.41 -19.20 2.70
C ILE A 98 28.12 -20.40 3.35
N GLU A 99 28.54 -21.37 2.53
CA GLU A 99 29.26 -22.55 2.99
C GLU A 99 30.75 -22.30 3.18
N GLN A 100 31.36 -21.58 2.24
CA GLN A 100 32.77 -21.20 2.27
C GLN A 100 32.93 -19.76 1.82
N PRO A 101 33.85 -18.98 2.40
CA PRO A 101 34.65 -19.33 3.61
C PRO A 101 33.81 -19.22 4.89
N LYS A 102 34.06 -20.03 5.89
CA LYS A 102 33.27 -20.07 7.14
C LYS A 102 33.16 -18.71 7.86
N ARG A 103 34.14 -17.81 7.72
CA ARG A 103 34.09 -16.45 8.29
C ARG A 103 32.95 -15.58 7.73
N LEU A 104 32.33 -15.97 6.64
CA LEU A 104 31.19 -15.29 6.02
C LEU A 104 29.86 -15.99 6.26
N SER A 105 29.83 -17.13 6.97
CA SER A 105 28.61 -17.98 7.10
C SER A 105 27.39 -17.29 7.72
N GLY A 106 27.57 -16.23 8.50
CA GLY A 106 26.47 -15.44 9.08
C GLY A 106 26.18 -14.13 8.36
N LEU A 107 26.77 -13.90 7.20
CA LEU A 107 26.68 -12.61 6.50
C LEU A 107 25.30 -12.38 5.87
N ILE A 108 24.70 -13.42 5.29
CA ILE A 108 23.36 -13.33 4.73
C ILE A 108 22.37 -13.66 5.84
N GLN A 109 21.52 -12.72 6.15
CA GLN A 109 20.40 -12.83 7.07
C GLN A 109 19.23 -12.06 6.47
N HIS A 110 17.99 -12.52 6.71
CA HIS A 110 16.79 -11.83 6.23
C HIS A 110 16.72 -11.70 4.70
N GLU A 111 17.21 -12.70 4.00
CA GLU A 111 17.03 -12.83 2.56
C GLU A 111 15.56 -13.07 2.21
N TRP A 112 15.20 -12.81 0.96
CA TRP A 112 13.85 -13.04 0.46
C TRP A 112 13.88 -13.75 -0.90
N LEU A 113 13.14 -14.85 -1.02
CA LEU A 113 12.97 -15.56 -2.28
C LEU A 113 12.01 -14.78 -3.19
N ALA A 114 12.44 -14.41 -4.39
CA ALA A 114 11.60 -13.73 -5.35
C ALA A 114 10.39 -14.60 -5.77
N GLY A 115 9.24 -13.95 -5.94
CA GLY A 115 8.05 -14.62 -6.42
C GLY A 115 8.25 -15.28 -7.79
N TYR A 116 7.50 -16.33 -8.07
CA TYR A 116 7.65 -17.18 -9.27
C TYR A 116 9.01 -17.88 -9.40
N SER A 117 9.83 -17.91 -8.35
CA SER A 117 11.02 -18.76 -8.30
C SER A 117 10.63 -20.24 -8.27
N PRO A 118 11.38 -21.15 -8.95
CA PRO A 118 11.08 -22.58 -8.96
C PRO A 118 11.43 -23.23 -7.61
N SER A 119 10.85 -24.40 -7.36
CA SER A 119 11.31 -25.30 -6.29
C SER A 119 12.61 -25.97 -6.70
N ILE A 120 13.65 -25.79 -5.87
CA ILE A 120 14.98 -26.40 -6.08
C ILE A 120 15.34 -27.21 -4.86
N LYS A 121 15.76 -28.45 -5.07
CA LYS A 121 16.39 -29.25 -4.02
C LYS A 121 17.70 -28.61 -3.58
N GLN A 122 18.09 -28.87 -2.33
CA GLN A 122 19.35 -28.33 -1.79
C GLN A 122 20.53 -28.61 -2.70
N ASP A 123 21.27 -27.55 -3.03
CA ASP A 123 22.50 -27.59 -3.82
C ASP A 123 23.57 -26.70 -3.20
N THR A 124 24.84 -26.97 -3.51
CA THR A 124 25.98 -26.17 -3.06
C THR A 124 26.89 -25.87 -4.24
N VAL A 125 27.00 -24.58 -4.56
CA VAL A 125 27.63 -24.11 -5.77
C VAL A 125 28.57 -22.94 -5.52
N ARG A 126 29.46 -22.67 -6.46
CA ARG A 126 30.33 -21.50 -6.46
C ARG A 126 29.52 -20.23 -6.75
N LEU A 127 29.87 -19.12 -6.08
CA LEU A 127 29.33 -17.81 -6.35
C LEU A 127 30.28 -16.99 -7.24
N THR A 128 29.72 -16.33 -8.27
CA THR A 128 30.45 -15.43 -9.18
C THR A 128 29.73 -14.10 -9.26
N PHE A 129 30.46 -12.98 -9.33
CA PHE A 129 29.86 -11.65 -9.48
C PHE A 129 29.77 -11.28 -10.97
N VAL A 130 28.59 -10.78 -11.37
CA VAL A 130 28.34 -10.21 -12.71
C VAL A 130 27.79 -8.80 -12.53
N LYS A 131 28.50 -7.81 -13.09
CA LYS A 131 28.13 -6.40 -12.97
C LYS A 131 27.04 -5.99 -13.96
N SER A 132 27.13 -6.48 -15.18
CA SER A 132 26.21 -6.11 -16.24
C SER A 132 25.96 -7.28 -17.22
N ILE A 133 24.95 -7.14 -18.05
CA ILE A 133 24.61 -8.11 -19.08
C ILE A 133 25.74 -8.36 -20.10
N HIS A 134 26.69 -7.42 -20.22
CA HIS A 134 27.86 -7.51 -21.11
C HIS A 134 29.03 -8.26 -20.47
N ASP A 135 29.01 -8.44 -19.13
CA ASP A 135 30.06 -9.12 -18.38
C ASP A 135 29.74 -10.61 -18.15
N ILE A 136 28.67 -11.11 -18.74
CA ILE A 136 28.26 -12.51 -18.63
C ILE A 136 29.25 -13.37 -19.41
N ASP A 137 29.96 -14.25 -18.69
CA ASP A 137 30.95 -15.19 -19.22
C ASP A 137 30.55 -16.61 -18.76
N GLU A 138 30.11 -17.42 -19.70
CA GLU A 138 29.66 -18.80 -19.50
C GLU A 138 30.71 -19.65 -18.77
N ASN A 139 32.01 -19.50 -19.16
CA ASN A 139 33.09 -20.25 -18.52
C ASN A 139 33.34 -19.89 -17.05
N LYS A 140 32.89 -18.70 -16.62
CA LYS A 140 33.02 -18.29 -15.22
C LYS A 140 31.81 -18.69 -14.40
N ILE A 141 30.64 -18.80 -15.01
CA ILE A 141 29.40 -19.18 -14.35
C ILE A 141 29.32 -20.68 -14.12
N ASP A 142 29.57 -21.50 -15.13
CA ASP A 142 29.69 -22.95 -15.11
C ASP A 142 28.81 -23.65 -14.05
N LYS A 143 27.51 -23.58 -14.23
CA LYS A 143 26.49 -24.14 -13.31
C LYS A 143 26.58 -23.58 -11.87
N GLY A 144 27.15 -22.40 -11.70
CA GLY A 144 27.28 -21.71 -10.42
C GLY A 144 26.15 -20.77 -10.10
N ALA A 145 26.24 -20.15 -8.93
CA ALA A 145 25.39 -19.03 -8.56
C ALA A 145 26.00 -17.69 -9.01
N VAL A 146 25.14 -16.73 -9.29
CA VAL A 146 25.53 -15.40 -9.75
C VAL A 146 25.06 -14.35 -8.76
N LEU A 147 25.96 -13.46 -8.34
CA LEU A 147 25.65 -12.24 -7.57
C LEU A 147 25.54 -11.06 -8.54
N ILE A 148 24.49 -10.26 -8.41
CA ILE A 148 24.26 -9.03 -9.18
C ILE A 148 23.84 -7.89 -8.25
N ASP A 149 24.12 -6.64 -8.62
CA ASP A 149 23.85 -5.43 -7.81
C ASP A 149 22.56 -4.70 -8.20
N GLN A 150 21.62 -5.41 -8.77
CA GLN A 150 20.28 -4.95 -9.14
C GLN A 150 19.31 -6.13 -9.25
N HIS A 151 18.01 -5.84 -9.23
CA HIS A 151 17.03 -6.85 -9.62
C HIS A 151 17.18 -7.17 -11.13
N PRO A 152 17.25 -8.45 -11.55
CA PRO A 152 17.45 -8.78 -12.96
C PRO A 152 16.23 -8.37 -13.80
N SER A 153 16.47 -7.64 -14.90
CA SER A 153 15.47 -7.53 -15.94
C SER A 153 15.24 -8.91 -16.60
N GLU A 154 14.09 -9.12 -17.25
CA GLU A 154 13.82 -10.39 -17.98
C GLU A 154 14.99 -10.77 -18.89
N LYS A 155 15.47 -9.82 -19.69
CA LYS A 155 16.60 -10.05 -20.59
C LYS A 155 17.89 -10.45 -19.87
N MET A 156 18.16 -9.89 -18.69
CA MET A 156 19.33 -10.25 -17.89
C MET A 156 19.16 -11.63 -17.27
N TYR A 157 17.97 -11.92 -16.75
CA TYR A 157 17.63 -13.22 -16.21
C TYR A 157 17.83 -14.33 -17.26
N ASP A 158 17.23 -14.18 -18.44
CA ASP A 158 17.33 -15.16 -19.52
C ASP A 158 18.79 -15.41 -19.93
N LYS A 159 19.59 -14.35 -20.08
CA LYS A 159 21.02 -14.50 -20.40
C LYS A 159 21.83 -15.19 -19.31
N LEU A 160 21.53 -14.95 -18.04
CA LEU A 160 22.19 -15.63 -16.92
C LEU A 160 21.83 -17.13 -16.90
N VAL A 161 20.57 -17.45 -17.19
CA VAL A 161 20.09 -18.82 -17.34
C VAL A 161 20.80 -19.53 -18.50
N ASP A 162 20.84 -18.88 -19.67
CA ASP A 162 21.52 -19.44 -20.88
C ASP A 162 23.00 -19.65 -20.61
N ALA A 163 23.64 -18.80 -19.82
CA ALA A 163 25.04 -18.94 -19.41
C ALA A 163 25.27 -20.01 -18.32
N GLY A 164 24.21 -20.73 -17.90
CA GLY A 164 24.30 -21.84 -16.96
C GLY A 164 24.18 -21.45 -15.50
N ALA A 165 23.70 -20.26 -15.16
CA ALA A 165 23.41 -19.94 -13.75
C ALA A 165 22.35 -20.89 -13.18
N CYS A 166 22.56 -21.41 -11.97
CA CYS A 166 21.60 -22.26 -11.27
C CYS A 166 20.93 -21.57 -10.08
N CYS A 167 21.44 -20.39 -9.69
CA CYS A 167 20.90 -19.53 -8.65
C CYS A 167 21.35 -18.09 -8.89
N ILE A 168 20.49 -17.12 -8.64
CA ILE A 168 20.83 -15.69 -8.74
C ILE A 168 20.61 -15.05 -7.37
N LEU A 169 21.64 -14.36 -6.85
CA LEU A 169 21.54 -13.49 -5.69
C LEU A 169 21.54 -12.04 -6.18
N CYS A 170 20.56 -11.26 -5.78
CA CYS A 170 20.55 -9.85 -6.10
C CYS A 170 20.45 -8.98 -4.84
N TYR A 171 21.10 -7.82 -4.89
CA TYR A 171 20.99 -6.78 -3.88
C TYR A 171 20.79 -5.43 -4.53
N VAL A 172 20.06 -4.54 -3.87
CA VAL A 172 19.73 -3.21 -4.43
C VAL A 172 20.56 -2.16 -3.73
N THR A 173 21.25 -1.35 -4.51
CA THR A 173 22.19 -0.37 -3.99
C THR A 173 21.52 0.92 -3.51
N VAL A 174 20.28 1.23 -3.95
CA VAL A 174 19.64 2.52 -3.68
C VAL A 174 18.14 2.46 -3.78
N ARG A 175 17.40 2.24 -2.70
CA ARG A 175 16.00 2.65 -2.59
C ARG A 175 15.66 3.12 -1.17
N SER A 176 15.98 2.34 -0.18
CA SER A 176 15.67 2.62 1.22
C SER A 176 16.79 2.16 2.11
N SER A 177 17.00 2.85 3.23
CA SER A 177 17.93 2.42 4.28
C SER A 177 17.56 1.02 4.85
N ALA A 178 16.32 0.62 4.76
CA ALA A 178 15.86 -0.71 5.15
C ALA A 178 16.59 -1.81 4.39
N TYR A 179 16.85 -1.64 3.10
CA TYR A 179 17.57 -2.61 2.28
C TYR A 179 19.06 -2.79 2.64
N SER A 180 19.59 -1.96 3.54
CA SER A 180 20.94 -2.16 4.06
C SER A 180 21.06 -3.47 4.83
N ASN A 181 20.07 -3.80 5.67
CA ASN A 181 20.09 -4.94 6.57
C ASN A 181 19.07 -6.04 6.21
N TRP A 182 18.11 -5.75 5.35
CA TRP A 182 17.04 -6.65 4.98
C TRP A 182 16.87 -6.65 3.46
N ALA A 183 16.19 -7.67 2.95
CA ALA A 183 16.04 -7.83 1.52
C ALA A 183 14.85 -7.03 0.97
N MET A 184 14.95 -6.62 -0.28
CA MET A 184 13.83 -6.19 -1.10
C MET A 184 12.90 -7.39 -1.37
N ILE A 185 11.61 -7.12 -1.50
CA ILE A 185 10.66 -8.07 -2.06
C ILE A 185 10.60 -7.86 -3.57
N SER A 186 10.54 -8.93 -4.34
CA SER A 186 10.45 -8.84 -5.81
C SER A 186 9.79 -10.08 -6.40
N THR A 187 9.40 -9.99 -7.66
CA THR A 187 8.88 -11.10 -8.45
C THR A 187 9.68 -11.27 -9.72
N LEU A 188 9.80 -12.50 -10.18
CA LEU A 188 10.18 -12.81 -11.53
C LEU A 188 8.99 -12.61 -12.48
N LYS A 189 9.22 -12.80 -13.77
CA LYS A 189 8.14 -12.88 -14.76
C LYS A 189 7.09 -13.92 -14.32
N GLU A 190 5.83 -13.55 -14.46
CA GLU A 190 4.70 -14.43 -14.18
C GLU A 190 4.76 -15.68 -15.07
N SER A 191 5.31 -16.75 -14.51
CA SER A 191 5.52 -18.00 -15.21
C SER A 191 5.75 -19.14 -14.23
N ASN A 192 5.24 -20.32 -14.55
CA ASN A 192 5.57 -21.57 -13.86
C ASN A 192 6.79 -22.29 -14.48
N LYS A 193 7.48 -21.65 -15.41
CA LYS A 193 8.62 -22.21 -16.16
C LYS A 193 9.93 -21.50 -15.89
N ASN A 194 10.00 -20.56 -14.94
CA ASN A 194 11.26 -19.96 -14.56
C ASN A 194 12.21 -21.05 -14.04
N PRO A 195 13.38 -21.26 -14.66
CA PRO A 195 14.22 -22.41 -14.34
C PRO A 195 15.13 -22.19 -13.13
N VAL A 196 15.36 -20.94 -12.71
CA VAL A 196 16.37 -20.55 -11.72
C VAL A 196 15.75 -19.68 -10.63
N PRO A 197 16.01 -19.98 -9.33
CA PRO A 197 15.54 -19.15 -8.23
C PRO A 197 16.35 -17.86 -8.12
N VAL A 198 15.68 -16.78 -7.71
CA VAL A 198 16.31 -15.51 -7.38
C VAL A 198 16.13 -15.21 -5.91
N PHE A 199 17.23 -14.96 -5.21
CA PHE A 199 17.24 -14.54 -3.82
C PHE A 199 17.61 -13.06 -3.73
N ASN A 200 16.74 -12.26 -3.16
CA ASN A 200 17.07 -10.92 -2.73
C ASN A 200 17.82 -10.99 -1.40
N ILE A 201 18.96 -10.32 -1.30
CA ILE A 201 19.77 -10.28 -0.09
C ILE A 201 19.97 -8.83 0.37
N PRO A 202 20.25 -8.59 1.66
CA PRO A 202 20.56 -7.26 2.15
C PRO A 202 21.72 -6.61 1.41
N ASN A 203 21.63 -5.29 1.17
CA ASN A 203 22.66 -4.53 0.46
C ASN A 203 24.05 -4.69 1.10
N MET A 204 24.15 -4.60 2.41
CA MET A 204 25.44 -4.77 3.11
C MET A 204 26.06 -6.16 2.87
N ALA A 205 25.24 -7.19 2.85
CA ALA A 205 25.71 -8.54 2.55
C ALA A 205 26.19 -8.65 1.10
N GLY A 206 25.40 -8.12 0.16
CA GLY A 206 25.76 -8.12 -1.26
C GLY A 206 27.05 -7.36 -1.56
N GLN A 207 27.22 -6.15 -1.00
CA GLN A 207 28.44 -5.37 -1.14
C GLN A 207 29.66 -6.13 -0.57
N ARG A 208 29.52 -6.72 0.61
CA ARG A 208 30.61 -7.50 1.22
C ARG A 208 31.00 -8.72 0.38
N LEU A 209 30.02 -9.46 -0.14
CA LEU A 209 30.28 -10.58 -1.04
C LEU A 209 31.03 -10.13 -2.31
N ARG A 210 30.59 -9.03 -2.92
CA ARG A 210 31.24 -8.44 -4.09
C ARG A 210 32.70 -8.06 -3.81
N GLU A 211 32.98 -7.42 -2.66
CA GLU A 211 34.35 -7.08 -2.27
C GLU A 211 35.24 -8.32 -2.11
N GLU A 212 34.75 -9.36 -1.47
CA GLU A 212 35.50 -10.60 -1.25
C GLU A 212 35.76 -11.34 -2.58
N LEU A 213 34.76 -11.41 -3.45
CA LEU A 213 34.93 -11.96 -4.81
C LEU A 213 35.94 -11.15 -5.62
N GLY A 214 35.93 -9.82 -5.50
CA GLY A 214 36.92 -8.93 -6.13
C GLY A 214 38.34 -9.14 -5.66
N LYS A 215 38.56 -9.66 -4.45
CA LYS A 215 39.87 -10.10 -3.92
C LYS A 215 40.29 -11.49 -4.38
N GLY A 216 39.48 -12.15 -5.20
CA GLY A 216 39.72 -13.51 -5.66
C GLY A 216 39.39 -14.59 -4.62
N ILE A 217 38.65 -14.27 -3.56
CA ILE A 217 38.24 -15.25 -2.56
C ILE A 217 37.18 -16.18 -3.17
N PHE A 218 37.43 -17.48 -3.03
CA PHE A 218 36.46 -18.50 -3.40
C PHE A 218 35.28 -18.47 -2.43
N ILE A 219 34.06 -18.28 -2.94
CA ILE A 219 32.83 -18.31 -2.16
C ILE A 219 31.94 -19.40 -2.72
N SER A 220 31.43 -20.27 -1.83
CA SER A 220 30.35 -21.20 -2.16
C SER A 220 29.13 -20.93 -1.29
N ILE A 221 27.96 -21.11 -1.88
CA ILE A 221 26.67 -20.99 -1.22
C ILE A 221 25.93 -22.32 -1.28
N ARG A 222 25.13 -22.56 -0.26
CA ARG A 222 24.10 -23.62 -0.23
C ARG A 222 22.74 -22.96 -0.28
N PHE A 223 21.87 -23.46 -1.11
CA PHE A 223 20.51 -22.95 -1.23
C PHE A 223 19.49 -24.06 -1.50
N SER A 224 18.23 -23.77 -1.18
CA SER A 224 17.07 -24.56 -1.57
C SER A 224 15.84 -23.67 -1.59
N SER A 225 14.84 -24.06 -2.36
CA SER A 225 13.54 -23.38 -2.38
C SER A 225 12.42 -24.40 -2.53
N LYS A 226 11.32 -24.13 -1.83
CA LYS A 226 10.06 -24.85 -1.97
C LYS A 226 8.97 -23.82 -2.25
N THR A 227 8.41 -23.89 -3.44
CA THR A 227 7.41 -22.95 -3.93
C THR A 227 6.23 -23.70 -4.51
N THR A 228 5.07 -23.09 -4.48
CA THR A 228 3.88 -23.54 -5.20
C THR A 228 3.49 -22.46 -6.19
N ILE A 229 3.44 -22.79 -7.47
CA ILE A 229 2.96 -21.90 -8.54
C ILE A 229 1.75 -22.59 -9.17
N ALA A 230 0.58 -21.96 -9.07
CA ALA A 230 -0.68 -22.54 -9.48
C ALA A 230 -1.66 -21.47 -9.95
N GLN A 231 -2.74 -21.91 -10.58
CA GLN A 231 -3.88 -21.05 -10.84
C GLN A 231 -4.66 -20.80 -9.55
N GLY A 232 -4.99 -19.54 -9.28
CA GLY A 232 -5.75 -19.14 -8.11
C GLY A 232 -6.75 -18.03 -8.43
N ASN A 233 -7.79 -17.93 -7.61
CA ASN A 233 -8.81 -16.90 -7.73
C ASN A 233 -8.72 -15.97 -6.51
N PRO A 234 -8.21 -14.74 -6.67
CA PRO A 234 -8.26 -13.76 -5.58
C PRO A 234 -9.69 -13.57 -5.06
N LYS A 235 -9.84 -13.30 -3.79
CA LYS A 235 -11.15 -13.16 -3.15
C LYS A 235 -11.35 -11.76 -2.63
N THR A 236 -12.25 -11.04 -3.29
CA THR A 236 -12.70 -9.71 -2.87
C THR A 236 -13.84 -9.84 -1.87
N VAL A 237 -13.75 -9.09 -0.76
CA VAL A 237 -14.79 -9.08 0.27
C VAL A 237 -15.52 -7.74 0.23
N VAL A 238 -16.85 -7.79 0.09
CA VAL A 238 -17.70 -6.60 0.02
C VAL A 238 -18.71 -6.62 1.16
N ALA A 239 -18.85 -5.50 1.87
CA ALA A 239 -19.91 -5.30 2.86
C ALA A 239 -20.62 -3.96 2.62
N ALA A 240 -21.94 -3.93 2.66
CA ALA A 240 -22.69 -2.71 2.40
C ALA A 240 -23.40 -2.18 3.64
N LEU A 241 -23.24 -0.88 3.92
CA LEU A 241 -24.14 -0.12 4.77
C LEU A 241 -25.19 0.50 3.85
N GLN A 242 -26.37 -0.12 3.84
CA GLN A 242 -27.43 0.23 2.91
C GLN A 242 -27.99 1.62 3.19
N GLY A 243 -28.07 2.43 2.15
CA GLY A 243 -28.72 3.74 2.13
C GLY A 243 -30.12 3.71 1.56
N GLN A 244 -30.66 4.89 1.28
CA GLN A 244 -32.02 5.09 0.74
C GLN A 244 -32.04 5.18 -0.80
N ALA A 245 -30.89 5.53 -1.41
CA ALA A 245 -30.72 5.67 -2.84
C ALA A 245 -29.86 4.55 -3.43
N ASP A 246 -29.90 4.40 -4.76
CA ASP A 246 -29.13 3.39 -5.49
C ASP A 246 -27.64 3.78 -5.62
N GLU A 247 -27.35 5.07 -5.51
CA GLU A 247 -25.98 5.57 -5.57
C GLU A 247 -25.21 5.20 -4.30
N TYR A 248 -23.89 5.07 -4.46
CA TYR A 248 -23.03 4.65 -3.36
C TYR A 248 -21.61 5.21 -3.43
N TYR A 249 -20.99 5.27 -2.27
CA TYR A 249 -19.55 5.48 -2.13
C TYR A 249 -18.86 4.14 -1.90
N ILE A 250 -17.61 4.04 -2.35
CA ILE A 250 -16.73 2.90 -2.05
C ILE A 250 -15.67 3.38 -1.05
N VAL A 251 -15.46 2.61 0.02
CA VAL A 251 -14.32 2.74 0.91
C VAL A 251 -13.55 1.44 0.82
N CYS A 252 -12.30 1.48 0.35
CA CYS A 252 -11.58 0.27 0.00
C CYS A 252 -10.10 0.29 0.41
N ALA A 253 -9.49 -0.88 0.32
CA ALA A 253 -8.07 -1.15 0.38
C ALA A 253 -7.81 -2.48 -0.32
N HIS A 254 -6.60 -2.74 -0.82
CA HIS A 254 -6.25 -4.09 -1.25
C HIS A 254 -5.88 -4.98 -0.05
N GLY A 255 -6.15 -6.26 -0.16
CA GLY A 255 -5.98 -7.25 0.91
C GLY A 255 -4.77 -8.15 0.71
N ASP A 256 -4.18 -8.14 -0.49
CA ASP A 256 -2.89 -8.81 -0.70
C ASP A 256 -1.74 -7.93 -0.18
N SER A 257 -0.64 -8.56 0.16
CA SER A 257 0.60 -7.87 0.46
C SER A 257 1.44 -7.76 -0.80
N ASP A 258 2.23 -6.69 -0.93
CA ASP A 258 3.09 -6.53 -2.10
C ASP A 258 3.97 -7.75 -2.32
N SER A 259 3.93 -8.26 -3.55
CA SER A 259 4.78 -9.34 -4.03
C SER A 259 4.94 -10.52 -3.03
N GLY A 260 3.93 -10.77 -2.20
CA GLY A 260 3.94 -11.83 -1.19
C GLY A 260 4.87 -11.55 -0.01
N GLY A 261 5.13 -10.30 0.30
CA GLY A 261 5.86 -9.85 1.49
C GLY A 261 5.06 -9.92 2.78
N PRO A 262 5.59 -9.39 3.90
CA PRO A 262 4.85 -9.34 5.17
C PRO A 262 3.64 -8.40 5.13
N GLY A 263 3.79 -7.23 4.49
CA GLY A 263 2.70 -6.31 4.18
C GLY A 263 1.95 -5.77 5.39
N ALA A 264 2.65 -5.31 6.42
CA ALA A 264 1.99 -4.74 7.60
C ALA A 264 1.48 -3.33 7.32
N ASP A 265 2.28 -2.51 6.66
CA ASP A 265 1.90 -1.19 6.16
C ASP A 265 1.20 -1.32 4.82
N ASP A 266 1.79 -2.03 3.90
CA ASP A 266 1.29 -2.29 2.54
C ASP A 266 0.71 -3.72 2.39
N ASN A 267 -0.62 -3.96 2.59
CA ASN A 267 -1.61 -2.94 2.94
C ASN A 267 -2.55 -3.43 4.08
N ALA A 268 -2.03 -4.21 5.08
CA ALA A 268 -2.84 -4.57 6.24
C ALA A 268 -3.27 -3.34 7.05
N SER A 269 -2.51 -2.24 6.98
CA SER A 269 -2.88 -0.96 7.58
C SER A 269 -4.16 -0.41 6.95
N GLY A 270 -4.25 -0.38 5.62
CA GLY A 270 -5.44 0.06 4.89
C GLY A 270 -6.65 -0.84 5.13
N GLU A 271 -6.47 -2.18 5.10
CA GLU A 271 -7.54 -3.13 5.46
C GLU A 271 -8.10 -2.83 6.86
N SER A 272 -7.21 -2.54 7.82
CA SER A 272 -7.62 -2.21 9.19
C SER A 272 -8.44 -0.91 9.24
N GLY A 273 -8.09 0.08 8.41
CA GLY A 273 -8.82 1.33 8.24
C GLY A 273 -10.25 1.12 7.74
N VAL A 274 -10.39 0.34 6.65
CA VAL A 274 -11.72 -0.03 6.09
C VAL A 274 -12.59 -0.70 7.14
N LEU A 275 -12.03 -1.70 7.84
CA LEU A 275 -12.76 -2.46 8.87
C LEU A 275 -13.19 -1.59 10.06
N GLU A 276 -12.35 -0.68 10.51
CA GLU A 276 -12.65 0.19 11.66
C GLU A 276 -13.72 1.24 11.31
N VAL A 277 -13.64 1.89 10.14
CA VAL A 277 -14.69 2.81 9.66
C VAL A 277 -16.03 2.08 9.54
N ALA A 278 -16.03 0.91 8.90
CA ALA A 278 -17.23 0.09 8.75
C ALA A 278 -17.85 -0.26 10.10
N ARG A 279 -17.04 -0.72 11.05
CA ARG A 279 -17.48 -1.07 12.41
C ARG A 279 -18.15 0.10 13.11
N ILE A 280 -17.51 1.27 13.06
CA ILE A 280 -18.02 2.45 13.78
C ILE A 280 -19.33 2.92 13.18
N LEU A 281 -19.40 3.11 11.86
CA LEU A 281 -20.61 3.56 11.18
C LEU A 281 -21.77 2.58 11.37
N LYS A 282 -21.53 1.28 11.23
CA LYS A 282 -22.53 0.25 11.48
C LYS A 282 -23.05 0.29 12.91
N THR A 283 -22.14 0.46 13.89
CA THR A 283 -22.53 0.60 15.31
C THR A 283 -23.38 1.86 15.54
N MET A 284 -23.02 2.98 14.92
CA MET A 284 -23.75 4.23 15.08
C MET A 284 -25.17 4.16 14.48
N VAL A 285 -25.32 3.49 13.32
CA VAL A 285 -26.63 3.29 12.70
C VAL A 285 -27.47 2.30 13.51
N ASN A 286 -26.89 1.17 13.92
CA ASN A 286 -27.61 0.17 14.74
C ASN A 286 -28.08 0.72 16.09
N SER A 287 -27.29 1.59 16.72
CA SER A 287 -27.64 2.25 17.97
C SER A 287 -28.49 3.51 17.79
N LYS A 288 -28.97 3.79 16.57
CA LYS A 288 -29.80 4.95 16.23
C LYS A 288 -29.15 6.32 16.54
N ILE A 289 -27.83 6.37 16.63
CA ILE A 289 -27.07 7.63 16.73
C ILE A 289 -27.10 8.33 15.36
N LEU A 290 -27.01 7.55 14.29
CA LEU A 290 -27.22 8.00 12.92
C LEU A 290 -28.46 7.28 12.34
N PRO A 291 -29.29 7.97 11.53
CA PRO A 291 -30.29 7.29 10.72
C PRO A 291 -29.61 6.48 9.61
N PRO A 292 -30.34 5.67 8.84
CA PRO A 292 -29.80 5.12 7.60
C PRO A 292 -29.21 6.22 6.72
N PRO A 293 -28.06 6.02 6.04
CA PRO A 293 -27.45 7.06 5.21
C PRO A 293 -28.31 7.37 3.97
N LYS A 294 -28.09 8.54 3.39
CA LYS A 294 -28.79 8.93 2.15
C LYS A 294 -28.42 7.98 1.01
N GLN A 295 -27.14 7.82 0.76
CA GLN A 295 -26.60 6.87 -0.21
C GLN A 295 -25.90 5.72 0.51
N SER A 296 -25.75 4.59 -0.19
CA SER A 296 -25.07 3.43 0.37
C SER A 296 -23.55 3.63 0.51
N ILE A 297 -22.91 2.88 1.41
CA ILE A 297 -21.47 2.74 1.46
C ILE A 297 -21.11 1.28 1.22
N ARG A 298 -20.29 1.00 0.21
CA ARG A 298 -19.66 -0.31 0.01
C ARG A 298 -18.27 -0.28 0.60
N PHE A 299 -18.02 -1.09 1.62
CA PHE A 299 -16.71 -1.35 2.19
C PHE A 299 -16.11 -2.54 1.46
N VAL A 300 -14.97 -2.36 0.83
CA VAL A 300 -14.39 -3.37 -0.05
C VAL A 300 -12.95 -3.63 0.34
N VAL A 301 -12.59 -4.90 0.48
CA VAL A 301 -11.20 -5.34 0.54
C VAL A 301 -10.94 -6.17 -0.71
N TRP A 302 -10.12 -5.62 -1.62
CA TRP A 302 -9.81 -6.24 -2.89
C TRP A 302 -8.90 -7.45 -2.69
N GLY A 303 -9.18 -8.56 -3.37
CA GLY A 303 -8.39 -9.77 -3.23
C GLY A 303 -6.97 -9.68 -3.80
N SER A 304 -6.77 -8.77 -4.75
CA SER A 304 -5.45 -8.43 -5.33
C SER A 304 -5.50 -7.03 -5.90
N GLU A 305 -4.50 -6.22 -5.57
CA GLU A 305 -4.34 -4.85 -6.04
C GLU A 305 -4.47 -4.76 -7.56
N TYR A 306 -5.09 -3.71 -8.09
CA TYR A 306 -5.43 -3.49 -9.51
C TYR A 306 -6.23 -4.62 -10.17
N TYR A 307 -5.87 -5.88 -9.91
CA TYR A 307 -6.48 -7.02 -10.57
C TYR A 307 -7.94 -7.18 -10.18
N SER A 308 -8.20 -7.22 -8.87
CA SER A 308 -9.56 -7.37 -8.34
C SER A 308 -10.41 -6.14 -8.58
N THR A 309 -9.83 -4.95 -8.47
CA THR A 309 -10.51 -3.68 -8.76
C THR A 309 -10.88 -3.60 -10.22
N SER A 310 -9.98 -3.99 -11.14
CA SER A 310 -10.28 -4.06 -12.58
C SER A 310 -11.37 -5.07 -12.89
N SER A 311 -11.34 -6.22 -12.21
CA SER A 311 -12.39 -7.25 -12.33
C SER A 311 -13.74 -6.71 -11.88
N TYR A 312 -13.78 -6.04 -10.73
CA TYR A 312 -14.99 -5.40 -10.20
C TYR A 312 -15.56 -4.38 -11.18
N VAL A 313 -14.75 -3.49 -11.70
CA VAL A 313 -15.15 -2.46 -12.66
C VAL A 313 -15.76 -3.09 -13.92
N LYS A 314 -15.15 -4.13 -14.46
CA LYS A 314 -15.70 -4.88 -15.63
C LYS A 314 -17.04 -5.53 -15.31
N GLN A 315 -17.16 -6.18 -14.15
CA GLN A 315 -18.40 -6.85 -13.73
C GLN A 315 -19.55 -5.87 -13.47
N HIS A 316 -19.25 -4.65 -13.01
CA HIS A 316 -20.20 -3.61 -12.66
C HIS A 316 -20.26 -2.47 -13.69
N ALA A 317 -19.81 -2.68 -14.92
CA ALA A 317 -19.70 -1.65 -15.95
C ALA A 317 -20.97 -0.81 -16.15
N LYS A 318 -22.17 -1.44 -16.01
CA LYS A 318 -23.47 -0.74 -16.14
C LYS A 318 -23.83 0.11 -14.92
N GLU A 319 -23.20 -0.15 -13.77
CA GLU A 319 -23.48 0.51 -12.49
C GLU A 319 -22.46 1.59 -12.15
N LEU A 320 -21.37 1.75 -12.94
CA LEU A 320 -20.29 2.70 -12.66
C LEU A 320 -20.82 4.13 -12.44
N LYS A 321 -21.84 4.51 -13.17
CA LYS A 321 -22.53 5.82 -13.04
C LYS A 321 -23.14 6.07 -11.66
N ASN A 322 -23.39 5.02 -10.88
CA ASN A 322 -23.95 5.10 -9.53
C ASN A 322 -22.85 5.27 -8.45
N ILE A 323 -21.58 5.20 -8.82
CA ILE A 323 -20.47 5.41 -7.90
C ILE A 323 -20.24 6.91 -7.75
N LEU A 324 -20.57 7.46 -6.59
CA LEU A 324 -20.41 8.88 -6.26
C LEU A 324 -18.98 9.25 -5.87
N GLY A 325 -18.19 8.29 -5.45
CA GLY A 325 -16.79 8.47 -5.12
C GLY A 325 -16.15 7.24 -4.52
N VAL A 326 -14.83 7.17 -4.65
CA VAL A 326 -13.99 6.08 -4.12
C VAL A 326 -12.99 6.68 -3.15
N ILE A 327 -12.89 6.12 -1.97
CA ILE A 327 -11.95 6.48 -0.93
C ILE A 327 -11.11 5.23 -0.64
N ASN A 328 -9.89 5.24 -1.14
CA ASN A 328 -8.95 4.15 -0.99
C ASN A 328 -8.02 4.42 0.21
N TYR A 329 -7.69 3.40 0.96
CA TYR A 329 -6.62 3.42 1.94
C TYR A 329 -5.43 2.65 1.38
N ASP A 330 -4.26 3.26 1.44
CA ASP A 330 -3.03 2.60 1.10
C ASP A 330 -1.88 3.14 1.96
N GLU A 331 -1.08 2.24 2.57
CA GLU A 331 0.04 2.60 3.43
C GLU A 331 -0.28 3.70 4.47
N ILE A 332 -1.25 3.43 5.35
CA ILE A 332 -1.65 4.36 6.42
C ILE A 332 -0.98 4.07 7.78
N GLY A 333 0.04 3.21 7.80
CA GLY A 333 0.64 2.69 9.03
C GLY A 333 1.96 3.35 9.44
N ILE A 334 2.60 4.10 8.54
CA ILE A 334 3.89 4.75 8.82
C ILE A 334 3.86 6.24 8.44
N GLY A 335 4.71 7.06 9.09
CA GLY A 335 4.83 8.49 8.87
C GLY A 335 5.55 9.13 10.05
N GLU A 336 6.89 9.02 10.08
CA GLU A 336 7.68 9.20 11.29
C GLU A 336 7.92 10.66 11.67
N THR A 337 8.16 11.53 10.71
CA THR A 337 8.78 12.83 10.95
C THR A 337 7.75 13.94 11.05
N ARG A 338 6.83 14.01 10.12
CA ARG A 338 5.92 15.16 10.00
C ARG A 338 4.57 14.93 10.67
N LYS A 339 4.17 13.68 10.88
CA LYS A 339 2.82 13.32 11.37
C LYS A 339 1.75 13.92 10.47
N CYS A 340 1.87 13.65 9.18
CA CYS A 340 1.08 14.24 8.11
C CYS A 340 0.09 13.21 7.54
N LEU A 341 -1.08 13.68 7.13
CA LEU A 341 -1.97 12.98 6.21
C LEU A 341 -1.77 13.48 4.80
N TYR A 342 -1.72 12.56 3.86
CA TYR A 342 -1.65 12.86 2.45
C TYR A 342 -2.91 12.38 1.76
N PHE A 343 -3.46 13.23 0.88
CA PHE A 343 -4.62 12.92 0.06
C PHE A 343 -4.20 12.98 -1.40
N GLU A 344 -4.15 11.83 -2.03
CA GLU A 344 -3.90 11.76 -3.46
C GLU A 344 -5.23 11.76 -4.20
N GLY A 345 -5.41 12.74 -5.05
CA GLY A 345 -6.56 12.85 -5.94
C GLY A 345 -6.11 12.76 -7.38
N ASN A 346 -6.95 12.17 -8.20
CA ASN A 346 -6.76 12.20 -9.63
C ASN A 346 -6.89 13.65 -10.12
N ASP A 347 -5.96 14.13 -10.94
CA ASP A 347 -5.98 15.47 -11.57
C ASP A 347 -7.13 15.61 -12.60
N VAL A 348 -8.33 15.20 -12.22
CA VAL A 348 -9.50 15.31 -13.07
C VAL A 348 -10.48 16.30 -12.46
N PRO A 349 -11.06 17.21 -13.27
CA PRO A 349 -11.91 18.28 -12.76
C PRO A 349 -13.06 17.81 -11.87
N HIS A 350 -13.62 16.64 -12.15
CA HIS A 350 -14.74 16.07 -11.38
C HIS A 350 -14.33 15.50 -10.01
N ASN A 351 -13.03 15.25 -9.78
CA ASN A 351 -12.54 14.82 -8.47
C ASN A 351 -12.44 15.98 -7.46
N TYR A 352 -12.51 17.20 -7.96
CA TYR A 352 -12.23 18.40 -7.18
C TYR A 352 -13.10 18.51 -5.92
N ASN A 353 -14.38 18.17 -5.98
CA ASN A 353 -15.27 18.31 -4.82
C ASN A 353 -14.92 17.33 -3.69
N LEU A 354 -14.59 16.08 -4.03
CA LEU A 354 -14.20 15.08 -3.05
C LEU A 354 -12.84 15.44 -2.43
N LEU A 355 -11.86 15.77 -3.27
CA LEU A 355 -10.53 16.18 -2.82
C LEU A 355 -10.59 17.42 -1.94
N LYS A 356 -11.36 18.44 -2.35
CA LYS A 356 -11.57 19.67 -1.56
C LYS A 356 -12.18 19.41 -0.19
N LEU A 357 -13.09 18.45 -0.07
CA LEU A 357 -13.63 18.05 1.23
C LEU A 357 -12.54 17.50 2.14
N PHE A 358 -11.64 16.67 1.62
CA PHE A 358 -10.52 16.13 2.39
C PHE A 358 -9.49 17.21 2.75
N GLU A 359 -9.20 18.15 1.84
CA GLU A 359 -8.37 19.33 2.14
C GLU A 359 -8.96 20.15 3.29
N GLN A 360 -10.26 20.45 3.24
CA GLN A 360 -10.94 21.19 4.30
C GLN A 360 -10.89 20.46 5.64
N ILE A 361 -11.10 19.15 5.66
CA ILE A 361 -10.97 18.33 6.87
C ILE A 361 -9.52 18.35 7.35
N GLY A 362 -8.56 18.20 6.43
CA GLY A 362 -7.15 18.26 6.72
C GLY A 362 -6.77 19.53 7.48
N GLU A 363 -7.16 20.68 6.94
CA GLU A 363 -6.89 22.01 7.51
C GLU A 363 -7.63 22.24 8.85
N GLU A 364 -8.89 21.82 8.95
CA GLU A 364 -9.72 22.07 10.12
C GLU A 364 -9.18 21.38 11.39
N PHE A 365 -8.55 20.22 11.24
CA PHE A 365 -8.10 19.41 12.38
C PHE A 365 -6.60 19.46 12.66
N VAL A 366 -5.82 20.14 11.83
CA VAL A 366 -4.38 20.32 12.03
C VAL A 366 -4.06 20.83 13.43
N GLY A 367 -3.11 20.19 14.11
CA GLY A 367 -2.61 20.57 15.43
C GLY A 367 -3.58 20.36 16.58
N ARG A 368 -4.79 19.87 16.35
CA ARG A 368 -5.71 19.51 17.44
C ARG A 368 -5.21 18.25 18.15
N LYS A 369 -5.39 18.19 19.46
CA LYS A 369 -4.99 17.03 20.26
C LYS A 369 -5.56 15.71 19.71
N GLY A 370 -4.70 14.77 19.35
CA GLY A 370 -5.08 13.46 18.82
C GLY A 370 -5.40 13.45 17.31
N PHE A 371 -4.98 14.48 16.60
CA PHE A 371 -5.03 14.60 15.15
C PHE A 371 -3.63 14.82 14.60
N TRP A 372 -3.51 14.96 13.32
CA TRP A 372 -2.28 15.19 12.56
C TRP A 372 -1.70 16.58 12.77
N ASN A 373 -0.42 16.73 12.53
CA ASN A 373 0.24 18.04 12.58
C ASN A 373 0.14 18.78 11.25
N GLU A 374 0.00 18.06 10.15
CA GLU A 374 -0.08 18.59 8.81
C GLU A 374 -0.98 17.70 7.95
N ALA A 375 -1.66 18.27 6.98
CA ALA A 375 -2.36 17.56 5.95
C ALA A 375 -2.13 18.26 4.62
N THR A 376 -1.88 17.49 3.56
CA THR A 376 -1.63 18.05 2.24
C THR A 376 -2.16 17.14 1.16
N THR A 377 -2.52 17.74 0.03
CA THR A 377 -2.82 16.98 -1.16
C THR A 377 -1.53 16.64 -1.89
N ASN A 378 -1.44 15.40 -2.29
CA ASN A 378 -0.40 14.95 -3.18
C ASN A 378 -1.00 14.73 -4.57
N PRO A 379 -0.52 15.42 -5.61
CA PRO A 379 -0.93 15.17 -6.97
C PRO A 379 -0.12 14.07 -7.62
N SER A 380 0.77 13.40 -6.87
CA SER A 380 1.46 12.24 -7.41
C SER A 380 0.38 11.27 -7.88
N GLN A 381 0.59 10.75 -9.04
CA GLN A 381 -0.28 9.76 -9.60
C GLN A 381 0.31 8.39 -9.23
N GLY A 382 0.47 8.13 -7.92
CA GLY A 382 0.94 6.87 -7.42
C GLY A 382 0.02 5.74 -7.83
N GLY A 383 0.57 4.61 -8.16
CA GLY A 383 -0.21 3.50 -8.61
C GLY A 383 -0.85 2.75 -7.43
N THR A 384 -2.18 2.83 -7.31
CA THR A 384 -2.99 2.04 -6.37
C THR A 384 -4.42 1.88 -6.91
N ASP A 385 -5.28 1.18 -6.21
CA ASP A 385 -6.64 0.82 -6.66
C ASP A 385 -7.51 2.00 -7.10
N SER A 386 -7.34 3.19 -6.52
CA SER A 386 -8.04 4.40 -6.95
C SER A 386 -7.82 4.76 -8.42
N TYR A 387 -6.68 4.36 -8.98
CA TYR A 387 -6.32 4.57 -10.38
C TYR A 387 -7.22 3.86 -11.38
N VAL A 388 -7.75 2.71 -10.99
CA VAL A 388 -8.62 1.91 -11.85
C VAL A 388 -9.90 2.67 -12.21
N PHE A 389 -10.31 3.63 -11.39
CA PHE A 389 -11.49 4.47 -11.62
C PHE A 389 -11.21 5.71 -12.48
N LEU A 390 -9.96 5.94 -12.90
CA LEU A 390 -9.63 7.02 -13.84
C LEU A 390 -10.25 6.77 -15.22
N PRO A 391 -10.78 7.82 -15.89
CA PRO A 391 -11.36 7.68 -17.23
C PRO A 391 -10.44 7.00 -18.25
N LYS A 392 -9.12 7.29 -18.19
CA LYS A 392 -8.12 6.63 -19.05
C LYS A 392 -7.96 5.14 -18.77
N TYR A 393 -8.13 4.73 -17.49
CA TYR A 393 -8.00 3.33 -17.10
C TYR A 393 -9.30 2.57 -17.43
N LEU A 394 -10.45 3.20 -17.24
CA LEU A 394 -11.75 2.67 -17.69
C LEU A 394 -11.75 2.44 -19.21
N ASP A 395 -11.18 3.35 -19.98
CA ASP A 395 -10.97 3.19 -21.42
C ASP A 395 -10.09 1.99 -21.76
N TYR A 396 -8.97 1.85 -21.04
CA TYR A 396 -8.07 0.70 -21.20
C TYR A 396 -8.79 -0.64 -20.87
N LEU A 397 -9.72 -0.63 -19.93
CA LEU A 397 -10.50 -1.81 -19.55
C LEU A 397 -11.68 -2.09 -20.50
N ASP A 398 -11.92 -1.23 -21.50
CA ASP A 398 -13.06 -1.29 -22.43
C ASP A 398 -14.42 -1.26 -21.71
N VAL A 399 -14.55 -0.35 -20.74
CA VAL A 399 -15.78 -0.07 -20.02
C VAL A 399 -16.20 1.40 -20.18
N PRO A 400 -17.48 1.77 -19.86
CA PRO A 400 -17.93 3.16 -19.96
C PRO A 400 -17.01 4.12 -19.20
N LYS A 401 -16.62 5.22 -19.87
CA LYS A 401 -15.78 6.28 -19.28
C LYS A 401 -16.62 7.15 -18.36
N GLU A 402 -16.79 6.71 -17.13
CA GLU A 402 -17.47 7.51 -16.11
C GLU A 402 -16.46 8.44 -15.41
N ASN A 403 -16.97 9.57 -14.93
CA ASN A 403 -16.18 10.52 -14.16
C ASN A 403 -16.34 10.24 -12.67
N ILE A 404 -15.67 9.22 -12.18
CA ILE A 404 -15.75 8.78 -10.79
C ILE A 404 -14.67 9.48 -9.97
N PRO A 405 -15.05 10.34 -8.99
CA PRO A 405 -14.07 10.90 -8.06
C PRO A 405 -13.41 9.77 -7.27
N ALA A 406 -12.07 9.74 -7.25
CA ALA A 406 -11.33 8.74 -6.50
C ALA A 406 -10.13 9.38 -5.81
N ILE A 407 -9.96 9.09 -4.53
CA ILE A 407 -8.83 9.55 -3.73
C ILE A 407 -8.19 8.39 -2.99
N THR A 408 -6.90 8.51 -2.72
CA THR A 408 -6.17 7.64 -1.79
C THR A 408 -5.74 8.43 -0.57
N VAL A 409 -5.94 7.86 0.60
CA VAL A 409 -5.45 8.36 1.89
C VAL A 409 -4.24 7.53 2.27
N PHE A 410 -3.12 8.19 2.56
CA PHE A 410 -1.87 7.57 2.97
C PHE A 410 -1.11 8.47 3.96
N THR A 411 -0.07 7.98 4.59
CA THR A 411 0.66 8.72 5.64
C THR A 411 2.15 8.90 5.34
N ALA A 412 2.67 8.24 4.32
CA ALA A 412 4.04 8.42 3.85
C ALA A 412 4.13 8.21 2.33
N ALA A 413 5.07 8.85 1.67
CA ALA A 413 5.32 8.63 0.25
C ALA A 413 6.05 7.30 0.01
N TRP A 414 5.84 6.70 -1.14
CA TRP A 414 6.41 5.41 -1.53
C TRP A 414 7.87 5.49 -2.00
N ASN A 415 8.33 6.64 -2.42
CA ASN A 415 9.68 6.84 -2.94
C ASN A 415 10.48 7.81 -2.09
N GLU A 416 11.78 7.55 -1.97
CA GLU A 416 12.69 8.49 -1.33
C GLU A 416 12.67 9.87 -2.01
N PRO A 417 12.79 10.98 -1.25
CA PRO A 417 12.74 12.34 -1.79
C PRO A 417 13.68 12.59 -2.98
N LYS A 418 14.85 11.95 -2.99
CA LYS A 418 15.84 12.08 -4.08
C LYS A 418 15.34 11.46 -5.39
N SER A 419 14.66 10.33 -5.34
CA SER A 419 14.10 9.68 -6.53
C SER A 419 12.85 10.39 -7.04
N MET A 420 12.11 11.04 -6.15
CA MET A 420 10.94 11.84 -6.50
C MET A 420 11.29 13.08 -7.33
N ARG A 421 12.43 13.70 -7.08
CA ARG A 421 12.92 14.85 -7.86
C ARG A 421 13.08 14.58 -9.36
N GLN A 422 13.24 13.32 -9.73
CA GLN A 422 13.44 12.90 -11.13
C GLN A 422 12.16 12.45 -11.81
N THR A 423 11.06 12.26 -11.08
CA THR A 423 9.79 11.82 -11.65
C THR A 423 8.93 13.03 -12.04
N ARG A 424 8.52 13.07 -13.31
CA ARG A 424 7.52 14.03 -13.81
C ARG A 424 6.19 13.74 -13.12
N GLY A 425 5.80 14.50 -12.15
CA GLY A 425 4.51 14.29 -11.48
C GLY A 425 4.44 14.82 -10.07
N TRP A 426 5.58 15.04 -9.44
CA TRP A 426 5.66 15.61 -8.10
C TRP A 426 5.66 17.15 -8.09
N SER A 427 5.10 17.79 -9.10
CA SER A 427 4.89 19.24 -9.13
C SER A 427 3.50 19.58 -8.57
N SER A 428 3.37 19.56 -7.26
CA SER A 428 2.16 19.97 -6.60
C SER A 428 2.12 21.47 -6.30
N LYS A 429 0.95 22.07 -6.41
CA LYS A 429 0.70 23.39 -5.83
C LYS A 429 0.94 23.40 -4.32
N ALA A 430 0.71 22.28 -3.63
CA ALA A 430 1.00 22.09 -2.22
C ALA A 430 2.50 22.26 -1.91
N TRP A 431 3.38 21.96 -2.86
CA TRP A 431 4.82 22.18 -2.75
C TRP A 431 5.30 23.43 -3.48
N LYS A 432 4.40 24.33 -3.80
CA LYS A 432 4.69 25.60 -4.49
C LYS A 432 5.51 25.44 -5.78
N GLY A 433 5.36 24.29 -6.44
CA GLY A 433 6.05 23.98 -7.69
C GLY A 433 7.56 23.74 -7.57
N ASN A 434 8.11 23.65 -6.35
CA ASN A 434 9.54 23.38 -6.15
C ASN A 434 9.76 21.95 -5.61
N PRO A 435 10.11 20.98 -6.45
CA PRO A 435 10.39 19.61 -6.02
C PRO A 435 11.58 19.50 -5.06
N ASP A 436 12.49 20.49 -5.04
CA ASP A 436 13.62 20.50 -4.13
C ASP A 436 13.25 20.86 -2.69
N SER A 437 12.05 21.41 -2.48
CA SER A 437 11.51 21.73 -1.16
C SER A 437 10.54 20.68 -0.61
N VAL A 438 10.43 19.53 -1.27
CA VAL A 438 9.55 18.44 -0.79
C VAL A 438 10.11 17.86 0.48
N THR A 439 9.40 18.11 1.56
CA THR A 439 9.63 17.52 2.87
C THR A 439 8.44 16.64 3.20
N ILE A 440 8.39 15.45 2.64
CA ILE A 440 7.36 14.46 2.86
C ILE A 440 7.97 13.28 3.62
N ASP A 441 7.24 12.71 4.56
CA ASP A 441 7.59 11.43 5.11
C ASP A 441 7.54 10.38 4.00
N TYR A 442 8.45 9.42 4.01
CA TYR A 442 8.39 8.28 3.11
C TYR A 442 8.46 6.98 3.90
N SER A 443 7.89 5.92 3.35
CA SER A 443 7.97 4.60 3.94
C SER A 443 9.34 3.98 3.68
N PRO A 444 10.26 3.94 4.67
CA PRO A 444 11.58 3.37 4.46
C PRO A 444 11.53 1.84 4.27
N TYR A 445 10.41 1.23 4.60
CA TYR A 445 10.20 -0.22 4.59
C TYR A 445 9.37 -0.68 3.39
N TYR A 446 8.97 0.27 2.52
CA TYR A 446 8.20 0.02 1.31
C TYR A 446 8.81 -1.10 0.47
N HIS A 447 8.01 -2.10 0.12
CA HIS A 447 8.39 -3.27 -0.66
C HIS A 447 9.65 -3.99 -0.11
N SER A 448 9.75 -4.10 1.21
CA SER A 448 10.84 -4.80 1.87
C SER A 448 10.36 -5.87 2.85
N SER A 449 11.23 -6.83 3.15
CA SER A 449 10.98 -7.84 4.19
C SER A 449 10.90 -7.26 5.61
N LEU A 450 11.12 -5.95 5.77
CA LEU A 450 10.93 -5.17 7.00
C LEU A 450 9.54 -4.55 7.13
N ASP A 451 8.65 -4.70 6.16
CA ASP A 451 7.27 -4.25 6.31
C ASP A 451 6.51 -5.17 7.28
N ILE A 452 6.94 -5.13 8.54
CA ILE A 452 6.37 -5.88 9.66
C ILE A 452 5.92 -4.91 10.76
N PRO A 453 4.94 -5.29 11.60
CA PRO A 453 4.31 -4.37 12.55
C PRO A 453 5.28 -3.62 13.46
N VAL A 454 6.32 -4.26 13.95
CA VAL A 454 7.29 -3.66 14.89
C VAL A 454 8.07 -2.49 14.28
N PHE A 455 8.27 -2.47 12.98
CA PHE A 455 8.97 -1.39 12.27
C PHE A 455 8.02 -0.38 11.62
N THR A 456 6.76 -0.72 11.47
CA THR A 456 5.75 0.10 10.80
C THR A 456 4.60 0.47 11.74
N THR A 457 3.50 -0.26 11.69
CA THR A 457 2.23 0.08 12.35
C THR A 457 2.26 0.13 13.88
N ASP A 458 3.19 -0.57 14.53
CA ASP A 458 3.36 -0.49 15.98
C ASP A 458 4.23 0.69 16.41
N LYS A 459 5.12 1.13 15.52
CA LYS A 459 6.01 2.25 15.80
C LYS A 459 5.28 3.58 15.80
N GLU A 460 4.38 3.78 14.82
CA GLU A 460 3.61 5.02 14.64
C GLU A 460 2.09 4.76 14.51
N PRO A 461 1.46 4.12 15.49
CA PRO A 461 0.07 3.65 15.38
C PRO A 461 -0.97 4.77 15.26
N ALA A 462 -0.59 6.01 15.53
CA ALA A 462 -1.46 7.17 15.41
C ALA A 462 -1.85 7.45 13.94
N ASN A 463 -1.02 7.09 12.98
CA ASN A 463 -1.26 7.31 11.55
C ASN A 463 -2.57 6.63 11.09
N MET A 464 -2.76 5.37 11.43
CA MET A 464 -4.02 4.67 11.15
C MET A 464 -5.23 5.34 11.83
N VAL A 465 -5.06 5.82 13.06
CA VAL A 465 -6.13 6.54 13.80
C VAL A 465 -6.52 7.82 13.08
N TRP A 466 -5.55 8.58 12.60
CA TRP A 466 -5.80 9.84 11.88
C TRP A 466 -6.52 9.60 10.55
N SER A 467 -6.04 8.62 9.80
CA SER A 467 -6.63 8.25 8.50
C SER A 467 -8.10 7.82 8.67
N VAL A 468 -8.40 6.99 9.67
CA VAL A 468 -9.77 6.58 10.00
C VAL A 468 -10.64 7.76 10.42
N LYS A 469 -10.10 8.69 11.21
CA LYS A 469 -10.83 9.91 11.60
C LYS A 469 -11.17 10.78 10.40
N ALA A 470 -10.21 11.03 9.52
CA ALA A 470 -10.41 11.87 8.33
C ALA A 470 -11.50 11.29 7.42
N VAL A 471 -11.43 10.00 7.10
CA VAL A 471 -12.42 9.33 6.25
C VAL A 471 -13.79 9.26 6.93
N GLY A 472 -13.84 8.96 8.22
CA GLY A 472 -15.11 8.92 8.95
C GLY A 472 -15.82 10.26 9.01
N ILE A 473 -15.07 11.37 9.21
CA ILE A 473 -15.60 12.74 9.16
C ILE A 473 -16.12 13.04 7.76
N ALA A 474 -15.34 12.71 6.72
CA ALA A 474 -15.75 12.92 5.33
C ALA A 474 -17.07 12.19 5.01
N LEU A 475 -17.19 10.92 5.38
CA LEU A 475 -18.41 10.14 5.15
C LEU A 475 -19.61 10.70 5.92
N ILE A 476 -19.42 11.17 7.16
CA ILE A 476 -20.51 11.81 7.92
C ILE A 476 -20.98 13.08 7.21
N ARG A 477 -20.08 13.90 6.71
CA ARG A 477 -20.41 15.11 5.95
C ARG A 477 -21.12 14.82 4.63
N LEU A 478 -20.67 13.79 3.92
CA LEU A 478 -21.25 13.40 2.64
C LEU A 478 -22.65 12.81 2.76
N LEU A 479 -22.92 12.04 3.82
CA LEU A 479 -24.07 11.16 3.88
C LEU A 479 -25.13 11.53 4.91
N TRP A 480 -24.79 12.38 5.90
CA TRP A 480 -25.69 12.75 6.99
C TRP A 480 -25.79 14.26 7.25
N GLN A 481 -25.07 15.07 6.53
CA GLN A 481 -25.20 16.53 6.51
C GLN A 481 -25.72 16.98 5.13
#